data_da81a2a2af46b65b4e67d925b2b8bdba
#
_entry.id   da81a2a2af46b65b4e67d925b2b8bdba
#
_cell.length_a   1.000
_cell.length_b   1.000
_cell.length_c   1.000
_cell.angle_alpha   90.00
_cell.angle_beta   90.00
_cell.angle_gamma   90.00
#
_symmetry.space_group_name_H-M   'P 1'
#
loop_
_entity.id
_entity.type
_entity.pdbx_description
1 polymer ?
#
loop_
_entity_poly.entity_id
_entity_poly.type
_entity_poly.pdbx_seq_one_letter_code
_entity_poly.pdbx_strand_id
1 'polypeptide(L)'
;MIQIDTTSHDPYFNQAFEDYVFRTYREGDVLLLWRNRPAVVVGCYQNICREVHMRALLDRGIPVVRRMSGGGTVYHDLGNLNYTLISDQTGPLDYDRCLEPVIRALNALGVPAQKNRTCDIAVDGKKISGSAQKIAGGRVLHHGTLLFDSDLSLLDEITTGRKNDAFCSKGTESAICTVTNLRPYLKLSLIHISEPTRLRRIS
;
A
#
# COMPACT_ATOMS: atom_id res chain seq x y z
N MET A 1 -9.19 -4.23 18.59
CA MET A 1 -8.36 -3.64 17.51
C MET A 1 -8.13 -2.17 17.83
N ILE A 2 -6.89 -1.71 17.79
CA ILE A 2 -6.51 -0.30 17.98
C ILE A 2 -6.32 0.31 16.60
N GLN A 3 -6.93 1.48 16.34
CA GLN A 3 -6.68 2.26 15.13
C GLN A 3 -5.68 3.37 15.45
N ILE A 4 -4.68 3.50 14.58
CA ILE A 4 -3.64 4.54 14.66
C ILE A 4 -3.58 5.24 13.31
N ASP A 5 -3.76 6.57 13.32
CA ASP A 5 -3.62 7.41 12.15
C ASP A 5 -2.38 8.28 12.31
N THR A 6 -1.57 8.40 11.28
CA THR A 6 -0.46 9.34 11.25
C THR A 6 -0.82 10.55 10.41
N THR A 7 -0.49 11.73 10.90
CA THR A 7 -0.62 12.99 10.15
C THR A 7 0.61 13.27 9.28
N SER A 8 1.67 12.49 9.44
CA SER A 8 2.89 12.62 8.64
C SER A 8 2.65 12.15 7.20
N HIS A 9 3.22 12.88 6.26
CA HIS A 9 3.30 12.49 4.85
C HIS A 9 4.75 12.16 4.42
N ASP A 10 5.66 12.13 5.37
CA ASP A 10 7.06 11.78 5.09
C ASP A 10 7.20 10.26 4.93
N PRO A 11 7.67 9.77 3.76
CA PRO A 11 7.74 8.34 3.48
C PRO A 11 8.76 7.60 4.34
N TYR A 12 9.83 8.27 4.78
CA TYR A 12 10.83 7.67 5.67
C TYR A 12 10.26 7.52 7.08
N PHE A 13 9.62 8.58 7.58
CA PHE A 13 8.96 8.53 8.89
C PHE A 13 7.88 7.45 8.92
N ASN A 14 7.00 7.41 7.92
CA ASN A 14 5.88 6.46 7.92
C ASN A 14 6.35 5.01 7.84
N GLN A 15 7.41 4.70 7.06
CA GLN A 15 7.99 3.35 7.04
C GLN A 15 8.66 2.98 8.36
N ALA A 16 9.36 3.91 9.00
CA ALA A 16 9.97 3.70 10.30
C ALA A 16 8.90 3.54 11.41
N PHE A 17 7.83 4.34 11.33
CA PHE A 17 6.73 4.28 12.28
C PHE A 17 5.96 2.95 12.17
N GLU A 18 5.69 2.46 10.96
CA GLU A 18 5.11 1.14 10.73
C GLU A 18 5.97 0.03 11.35
N ASP A 19 7.30 0.06 11.12
CA ASP A 19 8.23 -0.92 11.72
C ASP A 19 8.25 -0.81 13.25
N TYR A 20 8.25 0.39 13.80
CA TYR A 20 8.17 0.63 15.23
C TYR A 20 6.91 0.03 15.83
N VAL A 21 5.73 0.33 15.27
CA VAL A 21 4.45 -0.21 15.75
C VAL A 21 4.46 -1.73 15.67
N PHE A 22 4.92 -2.32 14.56
CA PHE A 22 4.99 -3.77 14.39
C PHE A 22 5.87 -4.45 15.44
N ARG A 23 6.95 -3.80 15.87
CA ARG A 23 7.88 -4.35 16.87
C ARG A 23 7.42 -4.15 18.30
N THR A 24 6.71 -3.06 18.58
CA THR A 24 6.37 -2.64 19.95
C THR A 24 4.99 -3.11 20.40
N TYR A 25 3.99 -3.09 19.50
CA TYR A 25 2.66 -3.58 19.84
C TYR A 25 2.61 -5.10 19.74
N ARG A 26 2.66 -5.75 20.90
CA ARG A 26 2.80 -7.21 20.98
C ARG A 26 1.50 -7.96 21.22
N GLU A 27 0.40 -7.25 21.53
CA GLU A 27 -0.90 -7.82 21.86
C GLU A 27 -2.02 -7.15 21.07
N GLY A 28 -3.03 -7.95 20.72
CA GLY A 28 -4.22 -7.48 20.00
C GLY A 28 -3.97 -7.05 18.55
N ASP A 29 -5.01 -6.63 17.89
CA ASP A 29 -4.96 -6.19 16.49
C ASP A 29 -4.74 -4.69 16.40
N VAL A 30 -3.96 -4.26 15.41
CA VAL A 30 -3.71 -2.85 15.10
C VAL A 30 -4.02 -2.58 13.64
N LEU A 31 -4.73 -1.47 13.39
CA LEU A 31 -4.95 -0.89 12.07
C LEU A 31 -4.21 0.46 12.01
N LEU A 32 -3.28 0.61 11.06
CA LEU A 32 -2.72 1.91 10.71
C LEU A 32 -3.28 2.36 9.37
N LEU A 33 -3.59 3.66 9.28
CA LEU A 33 -3.93 4.34 8.03
C LEU A 33 -2.97 5.51 7.82
N TRP A 34 -2.38 5.60 6.64
CA TRP A 34 -1.37 6.60 6.36
C TRP A 34 -1.22 6.91 4.88
N ARG A 35 -0.67 8.07 4.56
CA ARG A 35 -0.40 8.52 3.19
C ARG A 35 1.00 9.14 3.11
N ASN A 36 1.62 9.02 1.95
CA ASN A 36 2.91 9.65 1.67
C ASN A 36 2.76 10.79 0.67
N ARG A 37 3.64 11.80 0.77
CA ARG A 37 4.00 12.62 -0.38
C ARG A 37 4.62 11.72 -1.46
N PRO A 38 4.77 12.21 -2.72
CA PRO A 38 5.34 11.40 -3.81
C PRO A 38 6.61 10.67 -3.39
N ALA A 39 6.59 9.34 -3.51
CA ALA A 39 7.69 8.46 -3.13
C ALA A 39 7.59 7.11 -3.84
N VAL A 40 8.73 6.48 -4.07
CA VAL A 40 8.79 5.08 -4.49
C VAL A 40 9.12 4.21 -3.27
N VAL A 41 8.34 3.15 -3.07
CA VAL A 41 8.60 2.18 -2.00
C VAL A 41 8.96 0.83 -2.61
N VAL A 42 10.19 0.39 -2.39
CA VAL A 42 10.71 -0.88 -2.91
C VAL A 42 10.64 -1.98 -1.86
N GLY A 43 10.44 -3.21 -2.31
CA GLY A 43 10.46 -4.38 -1.43
C GLY A 43 11.87 -4.68 -0.91
N CYS A 44 11.95 -5.37 0.24
CA CYS A 44 13.23 -5.62 0.92
C CYS A 44 14.24 -6.42 0.06
N TYR A 45 13.77 -7.21 -0.90
CA TYR A 45 14.61 -8.07 -1.75
C TYR A 45 14.78 -7.53 -3.18
N GLN A 46 14.38 -6.28 -3.45
CA GLN A 46 14.45 -5.72 -4.79
C GLN A 46 15.75 -4.94 -5.03
N ASN A 47 16.20 -4.95 -6.28
CA ASN A 47 17.27 -4.08 -6.76
C ASN A 47 16.66 -2.81 -7.35
N ILE A 48 16.89 -1.67 -6.70
CA ILE A 48 16.32 -0.38 -7.07
C ILE A 48 16.62 -0.03 -8.53
N CYS A 49 17.87 -0.23 -8.99
CA CYS A 49 18.28 0.13 -10.36
C CYS A 49 17.55 -0.67 -11.45
N ARG A 50 16.93 -1.80 -11.10
CA ARG A 50 16.11 -2.61 -12.02
C ARG A 50 14.64 -2.28 -11.96
N GLU A 51 14.20 -1.67 -10.88
CA GLU A 51 12.79 -1.45 -10.61
C GLU A 51 12.29 -0.08 -11.04
N VAL A 52 13.18 0.90 -11.14
CA VAL A 52 12.79 2.29 -11.37
C VAL A 52 13.71 3.00 -12.35
N HIS A 53 13.16 4.02 -12.99
CA HIS A 53 13.91 4.93 -13.84
C HIS A 53 14.61 5.99 -12.98
N MET A 54 15.82 5.67 -12.51
CA MET A 54 16.57 6.49 -11.53
C MET A 54 16.68 7.96 -11.93
N ARG A 55 16.91 8.25 -13.23
CA ARG A 55 17.05 9.63 -13.71
C ARG A 55 15.74 10.41 -13.51
N ALA A 56 14.59 9.83 -13.86
CA ALA A 56 13.31 10.47 -13.68
C ALA A 56 13.00 10.77 -12.21
N LEU A 57 13.40 9.88 -11.30
CA LEU A 57 13.24 10.10 -9.85
C LEU A 57 14.11 11.26 -9.34
N LEU A 58 15.38 11.31 -9.77
CA LEU A 58 16.31 12.37 -9.37
C LEU A 58 15.87 13.74 -9.89
N ASP A 59 15.47 13.83 -11.15
CA ASP A 59 15.04 15.09 -11.78
C ASP A 59 13.75 15.64 -11.12
N ARG A 60 12.92 14.77 -10.54
CA ARG A 60 11.68 15.15 -9.83
C ARG A 60 11.83 15.25 -8.31
N GLY A 61 12.99 14.92 -7.77
CA GLY A 61 13.21 14.90 -6.31
C GLY A 61 12.35 13.87 -5.58
N ILE A 62 11.97 12.76 -6.25
CA ILE A 62 11.14 11.71 -5.66
C ILE A 62 12.02 10.74 -4.87
N PRO A 63 11.83 10.60 -3.55
CA PRO A 63 12.61 9.70 -2.72
C PRO A 63 12.28 8.24 -2.99
N VAL A 64 13.28 7.37 -2.77
CA VAL A 64 13.12 5.93 -2.77
C VAL A 64 13.30 5.40 -1.36
N VAL A 65 12.33 4.68 -0.84
CA VAL A 65 12.34 4.10 0.50
C VAL A 65 12.20 2.58 0.40
N ARG A 66 12.91 1.85 1.24
CA ARG A 66 12.82 0.40 1.31
C ARG A 66 11.95 -0.03 2.47
N ARG A 67 10.89 -0.80 2.20
CA ARG A 67 10.04 -1.38 3.24
C ARG A 67 10.60 -2.69 3.78
N MET A 68 10.12 -3.10 4.94
CA MET A 68 10.58 -4.32 5.62
C MET A 68 10.01 -5.63 5.03
N SER A 69 8.91 -5.55 4.27
CA SER A 69 8.29 -6.71 3.63
C SER A 69 8.84 -6.95 2.22
N GLY A 70 8.58 -8.14 1.66
CA GLY A 70 8.89 -8.47 0.26
C GLY A 70 7.93 -7.83 -0.74
N GLY A 71 7.83 -8.43 -1.92
CA GLY A 71 6.97 -7.99 -3.02
C GLY A 71 7.59 -6.93 -3.91
N GLY A 72 6.80 -6.41 -4.86
CA GLY A 72 7.20 -5.47 -5.91
C GLY A 72 7.31 -4.02 -5.46
N THR A 73 7.82 -3.19 -6.33
CA THR A 73 7.90 -1.72 -6.17
C THR A 73 6.52 -1.10 -6.35
N VAL A 74 6.20 -0.13 -5.50
CA VAL A 74 4.98 0.67 -5.57
C VAL A 74 5.31 2.16 -5.56
N TYR A 75 4.44 2.95 -6.19
CA TYR A 75 4.46 4.40 -6.10
C TYR A 75 3.40 4.87 -5.11
N HIS A 76 3.75 5.83 -4.29
CA HIS A 76 2.86 6.50 -3.34
C HIS A 76 2.80 7.99 -3.65
N ASP A 77 1.61 8.55 -3.49
CA ASP A 77 1.33 9.98 -3.44
C ASP A 77 0.17 10.24 -2.46
N LEU A 78 -0.29 11.47 -2.36
CA LEU A 78 -1.42 11.81 -1.48
C LEU A 78 -2.77 11.23 -1.95
N GLY A 79 -2.84 10.77 -3.20
CA GLY A 79 -3.99 10.05 -3.75
C GLY A 79 -3.99 8.56 -3.44
N ASN A 80 -2.91 8.02 -2.87
CA ASN A 80 -2.80 6.64 -2.42
C ASN A 80 -2.98 6.55 -0.90
N LEU A 81 -3.95 5.76 -0.44
CA LEU A 81 -4.11 5.41 0.96
C LEU A 81 -3.39 4.10 1.24
N ASN A 82 -2.51 4.11 2.25
CA ASN A 82 -1.91 2.88 2.76
C ASN A 82 -2.67 2.42 3.99
N TYR A 83 -2.85 1.11 4.11
CA TYR A 83 -3.37 0.47 5.31
C TYR A 83 -2.40 -0.61 5.79
N THR A 84 -2.31 -0.78 7.10
CA THR A 84 -1.51 -1.83 7.71
C THR A 84 -2.32 -2.51 8.81
N LEU A 85 -2.46 -3.82 8.69
CA LEU A 85 -3.07 -4.69 9.69
C LEU A 85 -1.97 -5.46 10.39
N ILE A 86 -1.91 -5.37 11.71
CA ILE A 86 -0.99 -6.16 12.54
C ILE A 86 -1.83 -7.04 13.45
N SER A 87 -1.57 -8.34 13.46
CA SER A 87 -2.29 -9.30 14.29
C SER A 87 -1.38 -10.41 14.76
N ASP A 88 -1.86 -11.25 15.66
CA ASP A 88 -1.15 -12.46 16.08
C ASP A 88 -1.06 -13.45 14.92
N GLN A 89 0.09 -14.11 14.83
CA GLN A 89 0.30 -15.20 13.90
C GLN A 89 -0.46 -16.44 14.40
N THR A 90 -1.49 -16.85 13.68
CA THR A 90 -2.30 -18.04 14.00
C THR A 90 -2.09 -19.20 13.03
N GLY A 91 -1.14 -19.06 12.09
CA GLY A 91 -0.87 -20.05 11.05
C GLY A 91 0.12 -19.55 10.00
N PRO A 92 0.15 -20.17 8.80
CA PRO A 92 0.93 -19.70 7.67
C PRO A 92 0.41 -18.34 7.18
N LEU A 93 1.14 -17.73 6.24
CA LEU A 93 0.70 -16.48 5.58
C LEU A 93 -0.64 -16.69 4.88
N ASP A 94 -1.63 -15.90 5.29
CA ASP A 94 -2.98 -15.92 4.75
C ASP A 94 -3.35 -14.51 4.24
N TYR A 95 -3.27 -14.32 2.94
CA TYR A 95 -3.67 -13.07 2.30
C TYR A 95 -5.19 -12.88 2.32
N ASP A 96 -5.96 -13.95 2.18
CA ASP A 96 -7.41 -13.88 2.06
C ASP A 96 -8.05 -13.31 3.32
N ARG A 97 -7.60 -13.76 4.48
CA ARG A 97 -8.03 -13.25 5.79
C ARG A 97 -7.86 -11.73 5.91
N CYS A 98 -6.82 -11.18 5.32
CA CYS A 98 -6.52 -9.73 5.39
C CYS A 98 -7.18 -8.94 4.27
N LEU A 99 -7.33 -9.52 3.07
CA LEU A 99 -7.93 -8.85 1.92
C LEU A 99 -9.46 -8.78 2.01
N GLU A 100 -10.10 -9.82 2.58
CA GLU A 100 -11.57 -9.90 2.65
C GLU A 100 -12.21 -8.70 3.36
N PRO A 101 -11.74 -8.23 4.53
CA PRO A 101 -12.29 -7.03 5.18
C PRO A 101 -12.20 -5.78 4.31
N VAL A 102 -11.09 -5.62 3.57
CA VAL A 102 -10.88 -4.48 2.67
C VAL A 102 -11.83 -4.56 1.47
N ILE A 103 -11.96 -5.74 0.87
CA ILE A 103 -12.90 -5.99 -0.25
C ILE A 103 -14.33 -5.71 0.19
N ARG A 104 -14.75 -6.19 1.38
CA ARG A 104 -16.08 -5.93 1.90
C ARG A 104 -16.34 -4.44 2.14
N ALA A 105 -15.37 -3.72 2.69
CA ALA A 105 -15.48 -2.28 2.90
C ALA A 105 -15.64 -1.52 1.57
N LEU A 106 -14.86 -1.88 0.55
CA LEU A 106 -14.97 -1.29 -0.79
C LEU A 106 -16.32 -1.60 -1.44
N ASN A 107 -16.81 -2.84 -1.34
CA ASN A 107 -18.10 -3.24 -1.86
C ASN A 107 -19.26 -2.49 -1.15
N ALA A 108 -19.15 -2.27 0.15
CA ALA A 108 -20.12 -1.46 0.90
C ALA A 108 -20.15 0.01 0.43
N LEU A 109 -19.04 0.53 -0.09
CA LEU A 109 -18.96 1.85 -0.72
C LEU A 109 -19.41 1.86 -2.19
N GLY A 110 -19.89 0.72 -2.70
CA GLY A 110 -20.39 0.57 -4.07
C GLY A 110 -19.31 0.30 -5.13
N VAL A 111 -18.07 0.03 -4.70
CA VAL A 111 -16.97 -0.36 -5.60
C VAL A 111 -17.02 -1.88 -5.79
N PRO A 112 -17.15 -2.42 -7.02
CA PRO A 112 -17.21 -3.87 -7.27
C PRO A 112 -15.82 -4.51 -7.18
N ALA A 113 -15.22 -4.40 -5.99
CA ALA A 113 -13.87 -4.90 -5.71
C ALA A 113 -13.89 -6.42 -5.53
N GLN A 114 -12.88 -7.07 -6.08
CA GLN A 114 -12.68 -8.51 -5.94
C GLN A 114 -11.19 -8.85 -5.81
N LYS A 115 -10.90 -10.00 -5.22
CA LYS A 115 -9.53 -10.51 -5.19
C LYS A 115 -9.06 -10.80 -6.62
N ASN A 116 -7.84 -10.38 -6.90
CA ASN A 116 -7.11 -10.72 -8.11
C ASN A 116 -5.70 -11.16 -7.72
N ARG A 117 -5.22 -12.27 -8.25
CA ARG A 117 -3.96 -12.89 -7.81
C ARG A 117 -3.93 -13.13 -6.28
N THR A 118 -2.76 -13.49 -5.75
CA THR A 118 -2.61 -13.84 -4.33
C THR A 118 -2.74 -12.65 -3.39
N CYS A 119 -2.26 -11.46 -3.81
CA CYS A 119 -2.07 -10.29 -2.93
C CYS A 119 -2.66 -8.99 -3.48
N ASP A 120 -3.48 -9.09 -4.53
CA ASP A 120 -4.02 -7.92 -5.22
C ASP A 120 -5.54 -7.86 -5.10
N ILE A 121 -6.08 -6.64 -5.06
CA ILE A 121 -7.51 -6.36 -5.25
C ILE A 121 -7.67 -5.61 -6.56
N ALA A 122 -8.71 -5.95 -7.33
CA ALA A 122 -8.99 -5.36 -8.62
C ALA A 122 -10.48 -4.99 -8.77
N VAL A 123 -10.74 -4.08 -9.71
CA VAL A 123 -12.06 -3.74 -10.25
C VAL A 123 -11.96 -3.82 -11.77
N ASP A 124 -12.90 -4.52 -12.42
CA ASP A 124 -12.91 -4.73 -13.87
C ASP A 124 -11.58 -5.25 -14.42
N GLY A 125 -10.93 -6.16 -13.68
CA GLY A 125 -9.64 -6.75 -14.05
C GLY A 125 -8.42 -5.82 -13.88
N LYS A 126 -8.61 -4.56 -13.45
CA LYS A 126 -7.54 -3.59 -13.21
C LYS A 126 -7.24 -3.51 -11.71
N LYS A 127 -5.96 -3.59 -11.36
CA LYS A 127 -5.52 -3.56 -9.96
C LYS A 127 -5.77 -2.18 -9.34
N ILE A 128 -6.37 -2.18 -8.15
CA ILE A 128 -6.61 -1.00 -7.31
C ILE A 128 -5.81 -1.06 -6.00
N SER A 129 -5.31 -2.23 -5.64
CA SER A 129 -4.56 -2.49 -4.42
C SER A 129 -3.53 -3.59 -4.64
N GLY A 130 -2.35 -3.40 -4.09
CA GLY A 130 -1.35 -4.44 -3.92
C GLY A 130 -0.96 -4.54 -2.46
N SER A 131 -0.73 -5.76 -1.97
CA SER A 131 -0.34 -5.98 -0.59
C SER A 131 0.87 -6.88 -0.44
N ALA A 132 1.50 -6.83 0.72
CA ALA A 132 2.58 -7.68 1.12
C ALA A 132 2.44 -8.04 2.61
N GLN A 133 3.07 -9.12 3.01
CA GLN A 133 3.04 -9.60 4.39
C GLN A 133 4.45 -9.80 4.92
N LYS A 134 4.60 -9.69 6.24
CA LYS A 134 5.78 -10.06 7.00
C LYS A 134 5.38 -10.76 8.29
N ILE A 135 6.07 -11.84 8.60
CA ILE A 135 5.98 -12.51 9.90
C ILE A 135 7.27 -12.28 10.67
N ALA A 136 7.15 -11.87 11.91
CA ALA A 136 8.27 -11.83 12.86
C ALA A 136 7.76 -11.82 14.29
N GLY A 137 8.44 -12.55 15.16
CA GLY A 137 8.15 -12.57 16.60
C GLY A 137 6.72 -12.96 16.96
N GLY A 138 6.11 -13.90 16.26
CA GLY A 138 4.73 -14.35 16.49
C GLY A 138 3.65 -13.36 16.02
N ARG A 139 4.02 -12.34 15.24
CA ARG A 139 3.09 -11.36 14.69
C ARG A 139 3.12 -11.38 13.16
N VAL A 140 1.98 -11.09 12.55
CA VAL A 140 1.82 -10.85 11.11
C VAL A 140 1.56 -9.38 10.89
N LEU A 141 2.34 -8.78 10.02
CA LEU A 141 2.06 -7.48 9.41
C LEU A 141 1.57 -7.74 7.99
N HIS A 142 0.38 -7.22 7.67
CA HIS A 142 -0.17 -7.17 6.32
C HIS A 142 -0.39 -5.71 5.97
N HIS A 143 0.29 -5.22 4.97
CA HIS A 143 0.08 -3.87 4.49
C HIS A 143 -0.27 -3.85 3.00
N GLY A 144 -1.03 -2.85 2.62
CA GLY A 144 -1.46 -2.67 1.24
C GLY A 144 -1.68 -1.22 0.89
N THR A 145 -1.77 -0.99 -0.41
CA THR A 145 -2.10 0.30 -1.03
C THR A 145 -3.55 0.30 -1.47
N LEU A 146 -4.20 1.46 -1.48
CA LEU A 146 -5.46 1.70 -2.17
C LEU A 146 -5.26 2.91 -3.07
N LEU A 147 -5.25 2.69 -4.38
CA LEU A 147 -5.12 3.73 -5.39
C LEU A 147 -6.46 4.49 -5.47
N PHE A 148 -6.61 5.52 -4.64
CA PHE A 148 -7.84 6.29 -4.59
C PHE A 148 -7.92 7.29 -5.74
N ASP A 149 -6.93 8.16 -5.87
CA ASP A 149 -6.82 9.23 -6.89
C ASP A 149 -5.35 9.54 -7.17
N SER A 150 -4.53 8.51 -7.35
CA SER A 150 -3.09 8.62 -7.56
C SER A 150 -2.75 9.05 -8.97
N ASP A 151 -1.60 9.72 -9.16
CA ASP A 151 -1.06 10.04 -10.47
C ASP A 151 -0.49 8.79 -11.15
N LEU A 152 -1.36 8.14 -11.95
CA LEU A 152 -0.98 6.91 -12.67
C LEU A 152 -0.03 7.18 -13.85
N SER A 153 0.00 8.40 -14.36
CA SER A 153 0.92 8.78 -15.44
C SER A 153 2.35 8.85 -14.93
N LEU A 154 2.53 9.41 -13.72
CA LEU A 154 3.82 9.43 -13.06
C LEU A 154 4.28 8.03 -12.64
N LEU A 155 3.37 7.19 -12.14
CA LEU A 155 3.67 5.79 -11.87
C LEU A 155 4.23 5.10 -13.12
N ASP A 156 3.60 5.27 -14.28
CA ASP A 156 4.05 4.66 -15.53
C ASP A 156 5.43 5.18 -15.93
N GLU A 157 5.65 6.50 -15.90
CA GLU A 157 6.93 7.13 -16.24
C GLU A 157 8.08 6.58 -15.38
N ILE A 158 7.92 6.49 -14.07
CA ILE A 158 8.99 6.04 -13.16
C ILE A 158 9.21 4.53 -13.19
N THR A 159 8.27 3.77 -13.73
CA THR A 159 8.36 2.30 -13.83
C THR A 159 8.59 1.80 -15.25
N THR A 160 8.36 2.60 -16.26
CA THR A 160 8.64 2.26 -17.67
C THR A 160 10.16 2.28 -17.94
N GLY A 161 10.64 1.34 -18.74
CA GLY A 161 12.09 1.23 -19.06
C GLY A 161 12.94 0.59 -17.96
N ARG A 162 12.34 -0.13 -17.04
CA ARG A 162 12.98 -0.81 -15.90
C ARG A 162 14.11 -1.79 -16.26
N LYS A 163 14.14 -2.31 -17.46
CA LYS A 163 15.17 -3.30 -17.88
C LYS A 163 16.44 -2.58 -18.27
N ASN A 164 17.22 -2.20 -17.28
CA ASN A 164 18.63 -1.92 -17.52
C ASN A 164 19.36 -3.27 -17.56
N ASP A 165 19.54 -3.83 -18.74
CA ASP A 165 20.21 -5.13 -18.96
C ASP A 165 21.70 -5.09 -18.58
N ALA A 166 22.26 -3.92 -18.26
CA ALA A 166 23.61 -3.77 -17.75
C ALA A 166 23.80 -4.32 -16.32
N PHE A 167 22.70 -4.56 -15.59
CA PHE A 167 22.74 -5.09 -14.22
C PHE A 167 22.14 -6.50 -14.13
N CYS A 168 22.97 -7.49 -13.86
CA CYS A 168 22.51 -8.80 -13.43
C CYS A 168 22.10 -8.72 -11.95
N SER A 169 20.87 -9.14 -11.61
CA SER A 169 20.38 -9.11 -10.24
C SER A 169 19.59 -10.39 -9.91
N LYS A 170 19.84 -10.90 -8.71
CA LYS A 170 19.03 -11.99 -8.12
C LYS A 170 17.83 -11.47 -7.32
N GLY A 171 17.60 -10.14 -7.34
CA GLY A 171 16.48 -9.52 -6.63
C GLY A 171 15.13 -9.93 -7.22
N THR A 172 14.09 -9.86 -6.39
CA THR A 172 12.71 -10.08 -6.81
C THR A 172 12.28 -8.98 -7.78
N GLU A 173 11.66 -9.34 -8.89
CA GLU A 173 11.13 -8.38 -9.87
C GLU A 173 9.65 -8.06 -9.58
N SER A 174 9.24 -6.83 -9.91
CA SER A 174 7.84 -6.43 -9.83
C SER A 174 7.02 -7.08 -10.95
N ALA A 175 5.84 -7.57 -10.61
CA ALA A 175 4.89 -8.06 -11.61
C ALA A 175 4.26 -6.88 -12.37
N ILE A 176 4.28 -6.96 -13.70
CA ILE A 176 3.58 -5.99 -14.55
C ILE A 176 2.07 -6.22 -14.45
N CYS A 177 1.32 -5.17 -14.18
CA CYS A 177 -0.14 -5.21 -14.14
C CYS A 177 -0.74 -3.86 -14.54
N THR A 178 -1.94 -3.91 -15.13
CA THR A 178 -2.72 -2.70 -15.37
C THR A 178 -3.36 -2.25 -14.07
N VAL A 179 -3.23 -0.96 -13.74
CA VAL A 179 -3.77 -0.34 -12.54
C VAL A 179 -4.88 0.64 -12.86
N THR A 180 -5.71 0.96 -11.88
CA THR A 180 -6.73 2.01 -11.96
C THR A 180 -6.97 2.64 -10.58
N ASN A 181 -7.54 3.84 -10.55
CA ASN A 181 -7.95 4.50 -9.33
C ASN A 181 -9.35 4.06 -8.89
N LEU A 182 -9.62 4.14 -7.59
CA LEU A 182 -10.93 3.86 -6.98
C LEU A 182 -11.98 4.94 -7.24
N ARG A 183 -11.54 6.20 -7.32
CA ARG A 183 -12.44 7.36 -7.40
C ARG A 183 -13.53 7.26 -8.47
N PRO A 184 -13.26 6.78 -9.70
CA PRO A 184 -14.31 6.63 -10.74
C PRO A 184 -15.40 5.62 -10.40
N TYR A 185 -15.13 4.67 -9.51
CA TYR A 185 -16.06 3.60 -9.13
C TYR A 185 -16.87 3.93 -7.88
N LEU A 186 -16.50 4.97 -7.14
CA LEU A 186 -17.23 5.39 -5.96
C LEU A 186 -18.49 6.13 -6.35
N LYS A 187 -19.63 5.57 -6.02
CA LYS A 187 -20.94 6.23 -6.12
C LYS A 187 -21.15 7.16 -4.91
N LEU A 188 -20.27 8.15 -4.75
CA LEU A 188 -20.42 9.15 -3.70
C LEU A 188 -21.59 10.06 -4.06
N SER A 189 -22.74 9.83 -3.47
CA SER A 189 -23.80 10.83 -3.39
C SER A 189 -23.24 12.03 -2.60
N LEU A 190 -23.36 13.23 -3.15
CA LEU A 190 -22.93 14.49 -2.52
C LEU A 190 -23.51 14.69 -1.09
N ILE A 191 -24.55 13.94 -0.73
CA ILE A 191 -25.21 13.96 0.60
C ILE A 191 -24.28 13.41 1.71
N HIS A 192 -23.33 12.54 1.38
CA HIS A 192 -22.43 11.93 2.38
C HIS A 192 -21.16 12.73 2.67
N ILE A 193 -20.91 13.80 1.91
CA ILE A 193 -19.72 14.68 2.09
C ILE A 193 -20.01 15.79 3.11
N SER A 194 -21.25 16.09 3.44
CA SER A 194 -21.64 17.25 4.25
C SER A 194 -21.66 17.04 5.77
N GLU A 195 -21.48 15.85 6.27
CA GLU A 195 -21.37 15.61 7.71
C GLU A 195 -20.04 14.90 8.06
N PRO A 196 -19.02 15.64 8.54
CA PRO A 196 -17.92 14.99 9.24
C PRO A 196 -18.48 14.35 10.49
N THR A 197 -18.53 13.03 10.53
CA THR A 197 -18.86 12.28 11.75
C THR A 197 -17.94 12.77 12.87
N ARG A 198 -18.49 13.60 13.76
CA ARG A 198 -17.83 13.98 15.01
C ARG A 198 -17.65 12.71 15.81
N LEU A 199 -16.46 12.15 15.81
CA LEU A 199 -16.04 11.18 16.79
C LEU A 199 -16.24 11.82 18.17
N ARG A 200 -17.26 11.37 18.92
CA ARG A 200 -17.44 11.74 20.31
C ARG A 200 -16.18 11.28 21.05
N ARG A 201 -15.42 12.23 21.59
CA ARG A 201 -14.46 11.93 22.65
C ARG A 201 -15.25 11.31 23.80
N ILE A 202 -14.96 10.07 24.11
CA ILE A 202 -15.36 9.45 25.36
C ILE A 202 -14.37 10.00 26.40
N SER A 203 -14.88 10.83 27.30
CA SER A 203 -14.21 11.31 28.50
C SER A 203 -14.06 10.17 29.51
#